data_5b8445a4117308a32cbacee2839e1119
#
_entry.id   5b8445a4117308a32cbacee2839e1119
#
_cell.length_a   1.000
_cell.length_b   1.000
_cell.length_c   1.000
_cell.angle_alpha   90.00
_cell.angle_beta   90.00
_cell.angle_gamma   90.00
#
_symmetry.space_group_name_H-M   'P 1'
#
loop_
_entity.id
_entity.type
_entity.pdbx_description
1 polymer ?
#
loop_
_entity_poly.entity_id
_entity_poly.type
_entity_poly.pdbx_seq_one_letter_code
_entity_poly.pdbx_strand_id
1 'polypeptide(L)'
;MEFWDVYTVDREKTGRTWQRGSRLPENEYHLVIHVCIFNQKGEMLIQQRQPFKDGWANMWDITVGGSATVGDTSQQAAMRELEEEIGLKLDLSQTRPHLTVNFDEGFDDIYLVEAEVDLNELTLQESEVQAVKWADEATILQMIRQHEFIPYHEPMIPLLFAMRGQWGGINHKAAVKVDS
;
A
#
# COMPACT_ATOMS: atom_id res chain seq x y z
N MET A 1 1.03 -20.34 -9.54
CA MET A 1 2.47 -20.11 -9.30
C MET A 1 2.76 -18.72 -9.82
N GLU A 2 3.18 -17.82 -8.94
CA GLU A 2 3.34 -16.39 -9.25
C GLU A 2 4.82 -16.05 -9.43
N PHE A 3 5.11 -15.17 -10.38
CA PHE A 3 6.46 -14.70 -10.67
C PHE A 3 6.52 -13.18 -10.64
N TRP A 4 7.67 -12.65 -10.24
CA TRP A 4 8.00 -11.24 -10.22
C TRP A 4 9.02 -10.89 -11.29
N ASP A 5 8.99 -9.66 -11.80
CA ASP A 5 10.13 -9.09 -12.51
C ASP A 5 11.25 -8.80 -11.51
N VAL A 6 12.49 -9.10 -11.91
CA VAL A 6 13.69 -8.77 -11.13
C VAL A 6 14.23 -7.41 -11.57
N TYR A 7 14.51 -6.56 -10.59
CA TYR A 7 15.03 -5.21 -10.80
C TYR A 7 16.48 -5.06 -10.30
N THR A 8 17.20 -4.12 -10.90
CA THR A 8 18.50 -3.62 -10.41
C THR A 8 18.30 -2.62 -9.28
N VAL A 9 19.40 -2.20 -8.62
CA VAL A 9 19.40 -1.12 -7.61
C VAL A 9 18.91 0.22 -8.19
N ASP A 10 19.08 0.46 -9.48
CA ASP A 10 18.61 1.65 -10.20
C ASP A 10 17.14 1.53 -10.65
N ARG A 11 16.44 0.49 -10.18
CA ARG A 11 15.04 0.20 -10.47
C ARG A 11 14.77 -0.07 -11.96
N GLU A 12 15.72 -0.68 -12.63
CA GLU A 12 15.57 -1.13 -14.01
C GLU A 12 15.23 -2.62 -14.06
N LYS A 13 14.25 -3.02 -14.89
CA LYS A 13 13.93 -4.44 -15.09
C LYS A 13 15.10 -5.13 -15.76
N THR A 14 15.56 -6.22 -15.16
CA THR A 14 16.71 -7.02 -15.68
C THR A 14 16.32 -7.93 -16.85
N GLY A 15 15.04 -8.10 -17.13
CA GLY A 15 14.51 -9.11 -18.05
C GLY A 15 14.43 -10.52 -17.47
N ARG A 16 14.87 -10.72 -16.23
CA ARG A 16 14.72 -11.98 -15.50
C ARG A 16 13.48 -11.96 -14.62
N THR A 17 13.00 -13.15 -14.31
CA THR A 17 11.85 -13.35 -13.42
C THR A 17 12.24 -14.21 -12.23
N TRP A 18 11.54 -14.05 -11.11
CA TRP A 18 11.77 -14.80 -9.90
C TRP A 18 10.46 -15.36 -9.35
N GLN A 19 10.49 -16.59 -8.85
CA GLN A 19 9.28 -17.21 -8.30
C GLN A 19 9.01 -16.70 -6.88
N ARG A 20 7.77 -16.25 -6.62
CA ARG A 20 7.31 -15.85 -5.29
C ARG A 20 7.52 -16.96 -4.26
N GLY A 21 7.98 -16.58 -3.06
CA GLY A 21 8.22 -17.51 -1.95
C GLY A 21 9.64 -18.04 -1.85
N SER A 22 10.52 -17.70 -2.79
CA SER A 22 11.98 -17.94 -2.69
C SER A 22 12.69 -16.63 -2.45
N ARG A 23 13.77 -16.67 -1.65
CA ARG A 23 14.59 -15.50 -1.37
C ARG A 23 15.30 -15.03 -2.64
N LEU A 24 15.17 -13.73 -2.96
CA LEU A 24 15.91 -13.12 -4.06
C LEU A 24 17.43 -13.19 -3.82
N PRO A 25 18.23 -13.32 -4.88
CA PRO A 25 19.68 -13.15 -4.79
C PRO A 25 20.06 -11.76 -4.26
N GLU A 26 21.24 -11.66 -3.70
CA GLU A 26 21.79 -10.39 -3.21
C GLU A 26 21.87 -9.36 -4.34
N ASN A 27 21.52 -8.10 -4.07
CA ASN A 27 21.45 -6.99 -5.03
C ASN A 27 20.40 -7.17 -6.15
N GLU A 28 19.41 -8.00 -5.94
CA GLU A 28 18.25 -8.14 -6.80
C GLU A 28 16.98 -7.76 -6.02
N TYR A 29 16.07 -7.08 -6.70
CA TYR A 29 14.92 -6.45 -6.07
C TYR A 29 13.63 -6.78 -6.83
N HIS A 30 12.50 -6.73 -6.12
CA HIS A 30 11.18 -6.79 -6.72
C HIS A 30 10.33 -5.56 -6.36
N LEU A 31 9.21 -5.39 -7.04
CA LEU A 31 8.30 -4.29 -6.81
C LEU A 31 7.10 -4.75 -5.98
N VAL A 32 6.85 -4.04 -4.91
CA VAL A 32 5.65 -4.13 -4.08
C VAL A 32 4.87 -2.83 -4.24
N ILE A 33 3.58 -2.89 -4.11
CA ILE A 33 2.71 -1.71 -4.07
C ILE A 33 1.87 -1.74 -2.80
N HIS A 34 1.54 -0.55 -2.32
CA HIS A 34 0.47 -0.34 -1.36
C HIS A 34 -0.46 0.78 -1.83
N VAL A 35 -1.73 0.63 -1.55
CA VAL A 35 -2.73 1.68 -1.76
C VAL A 35 -3.39 2.00 -0.43
N CYS A 36 -3.43 3.27 -0.06
CA CYS A 36 -4.15 3.78 1.08
C CYS A 36 -5.32 4.62 0.58
N ILE A 37 -6.55 4.22 0.87
CA ILE A 37 -7.75 4.95 0.49
C ILE A 37 -8.25 5.75 1.69
N PHE A 38 -8.50 7.04 1.47
CA PHE A 38 -9.00 7.96 2.49
C PHE A 38 -10.38 8.50 2.09
N ASN A 39 -11.31 8.56 3.06
CA ASN A 39 -12.61 9.20 2.86
C ASN A 39 -12.57 10.70 3.19
N GLN A 40 -13.67 11.41 2.94
CA GLN A 40 -13.80 12.85 3.23
C GLN A 40 -13.75 13.18 4.73
N LYS A 41 -13.98 12.20 5.61
CA LYS A 41 -13.81 12.37 7.06
C LYS A 41 -12.35 12.30 7.49
N GLY A 42 -11.44 11.95 6.57
CA GLY A 42 -10.02 11.77 6.84
C GLY A 42 -9.68 10.45 7.52
N GLU A 43 -10.53 9.43 7.37
CA GLU A 43 -10.27 8.07 7.81
C GLU A 43 -9.66 7.26 6.67
N MET A 44 -8.78 6.31 6.99
CA MET A 44 -8.22 5.34 6.04
C MET A 44 -9.08 4.08 6.04
N LEU A 45 -9.37 3.55 4.86
CA LEU A 45 -9.89 2.20 4.70
C LEU A 45 -8.80 1.20 5.07
N ILE A 46 -9.03 0.37 6.06
CA ILE A 46 -8.11 -0.67 6.49
C ILE A 46 -8.73 -2.05 6.30
N GLN A 47 -7.88 -3.05 6.04
CA GLN A 47 -8.30 -4.44 5.87
C GLN A 47 -7.76 -5.34 6.97
N GLN A 48 -8.45 -6.42 7.29
CA GLN A 48 -7.96 -7.46 8.15
C GLN A 48 -7.58 -8.69 7.33
N ARG A 49 -6.35 -9.14 7.48
CA ARG A 49 -5.80 -10.32 6.80
C ARG A 49 -6.43 -11.59 7.35
N GLN A 50 -6.54 -12.60 6.49
CA GLN A 50 -7.05 -13.91 6.91
C GLN A 50 -6.14 -14.57 7.96
N PRO A 51 -6.71 -15.34 8.92
CA PRO A 51 -5.93 -15.96 10.00
C PRO A 51 -5.01 -17.09 9.54
N PHE A 52 -5.14 -17.56 8.31
CA PHE A 52 -4.32 -18.63 7.73
C PHE A 52 -3.22 -18.12 6.78
N LYS A 53 -2.99 -16.80 6.70
CA LYS A 53 -1.91 -16.22 5.89
C LYS A 53 -0.54 -16.51 6.53
N ASP A 54 0.46 -16.78 5.69
CA ASP A 54 1.83 -17.07 6.14
C ASP A 54 2.50 -15.85 6.80
N GLY A 55 2.15 -14.63 6.40
CA GLY A 55 2.67 -13.40 7.01
C GLY A 55 1.58 -12.55 7.63
N TRP A 56 1.82 -12.06 8.86
CA TRP A 56 0.92 -11.15 9.57
C TRP A 56 -0.53 -11.64 9.66
N ALA A 57 -0.69 -12.94 9.94
CA ALA A 57 -1.99 -13.59 10.05
C ALA A 57 -2.91 -12.88 11.04
N ASN A 58 -4.18 -12.68 10.64
CA ASN A 58 -5.23 -12.05 11.45
C ASN A 58 -4.98 -10.57 11.84
N MET A 59 -3.91 -9.95 11.36
CA MET A 59 -3.61 -8.55 11.64
C MET A 59 -4.35 -7.61 10.67
N TRP A 60 -4.62 -6.42 11.13
CA TRP A 60 -5.07 -5.31 10.29
C TRP A 60 -3.90 -4.72 9.51
N ASP A 61 -4.20 -4.18 8.35
CA ASP A 61 -3.26 -3.59 7.42
C ASP A 61 -3.86 -2.33 6.76
N ILE A 62 -3.05 -1.55 6.09
CA ILE A 62 -3.52 -0.48 5.20
C ILE A 62 -4.41 -1.07 4.08
N THR A 63 -5.02 -0.25 3.22
CA THR A 63 -6.15 -0.68 2.39
C THR A 63 -5.88 -1.91 1.56
N VAL A 64 -4.86 -1.92 0.71
CA VAL A 64 -4.40 -3.11 -0.02
C VAL A 64 -2.89 -3.06 -0.20
N GLY A 65 -2.27 -4.23 -0.36
CA GLY A 65 -0.85 -4.32 -0.67
C GLY A 65 -0.49 -5.65 -1.30
N GLY A 66 0.39 -5.61 -2.30
CA GLY A 66 0.82 -6.82 -2.97
C GLY A 66 2.04 -6.62 -3.84
N SER A 67 2.56 -7.72 -4.37
CA SER A 67 3.71 -7.70 -5.27
C SER A 67 3.27 -7.51 -6.72
N ALA A 68 3.99 -6.67 -7.45
CA ALA A 68 3.82 -6.59 -8.90
C ALA A 68 4.23 -7.92 -9.55
N THR A 69 3.37 -8.44 -10.41
CA THR A 69 3.65 -9.65 -11.18
C THR A 69 4.44 -9.33 -12.45
N VAL A 70 4.94 -10.37 -13.11
CA VAL A 70 5.71 -10.21 -14.35
C VAL A 70 4.94 -9.39 -15.38
N GLY A 71 5.57 -8.34 -15.86
CA GLY A 71 5.01 -7.45 -16.87
C GLY A 71 4.24 -6.25 -16.31
N ASP A 72 3.80 -6.30 -15.05
CA ASP A 72 3.10 -5.18 -14.43
C ASP A 72 3.97 -3.91 -14.38
N THR A 73 3.32 -2.77 -14.55
CA THR A 73 3.79 -1.50 -13.99
C THR A 73 3.29 -1.36 -12.55
N SER A 74 3.84 -0.40 -11.81
CA SER A 74 3.37 -0.09 -10.44
C SER A 74 1.86 0.21 -10.40
N GLN A 75 1.37 1.00 -11.38
CA GLN A 75 -0.04 1.34 -11.50
C GLN A 75 -0.92 0.12 -11.81
N GLN A 76 -0.47 -0.75 -12.72
CA GLN A 76 -1.20 -1.97 -13.06
C GLN A 76 -1.31 -2.91 -11.86
N ALA A 77 -0.21 -3.10 -11.12
CA ALA A 77 -0.22 -3.87 -9.89
C ALA A 77 -1.20 -3.28 -8.86
N ALA A 78 -1.17 -1.95 -8.63
CA ALA A 78 -2.06 -1.29 -7.69
C ALA A 78 -3.55 -1.46 -8.07
N MET A 79 -3.90 -1.29 -9.34
CA MET A 79 -5.28 -1.49 -9.83
C MET A 79 -5.72 -2.95 -9.72
N ARG A 80 -4.83 -3.90 -10.03
CA ARG A 80 -5.10 -5.33 -9.93
C ARG A 80 -5.36 -5.75 -8.48
N GLU A 81 -4.51 -5.37 -7.54
CA GLU A 81 -4.67 -5.70 -6.11
C GLU A 81 -5.96 -5.09 -5.52
N LEU A 82 -6.32 -3.85 -5.89
CA LEU A 82 -7.60 -3.26 -5.49
C LEU A 82 -8.80 -4.08 -5.97
N GLU A 83 -8.78 -4.53 -7.23
CA GLU A 83 -9.87 -5.33 -7.79
C GLU A 83 -9.89 -6.76 -7.20
N GLU A 84 -8.73 -7.39 -7.02
CA GLU A 84 -8.61 -8.76 -6.52
C GLU A 84 -8.97 -8.84 -5.02
N GLU A 85 -8.38 -8.02 -4.16
CA GLU A 85 -8.53 -8.12 -2.71
C GLU A 85 -9.87 -7.60 -2.19
N ILE A 86 -10.37 -6.48 -2.75
CA ILE A 86 -11.58 -5.79 -2.23
C ILE A 86 -12.64 -5.51 -3.30
N GLY A 87 -12.44 -5.92 -4.54
CA GLY A 87 -13.42 -5.72 -5.63
C GLY A 87 -13.57 -4.28 -6.09
N LEU A 88 -12.64 -3.39 -5.73
CA LEU A 88 -12.72 -1.97 -6.04
C LEU A 88 -11.96 -1.61 -7.32
N LYS A 89 -12.65 -0.95 -8.26
CA LYS A 89 -12.05 -0.47 -9.51
C LYS A 89 -11.79 1.03 -9.43
N LEU A 90 -10.53 1.42 -9.42
CA LEU A 90 -10.07 2.80 -9.52
C LEU A 90 -9.09 2.92 -10.68
N ASP A 91 -9.17 3.99 -11.45
CA ASP A 91 -8.18 4.26 -12.50
C ASP A 91 -6.98 5.01 -11.91
N LEU A 92 -5.88 4.29 -11.76
CA LEU A 92 -4.59 4.84 -11.31
C LEU A 92 -3.57 4.94 -12.45
N SER A 93 -3.98 4.73 -13.72
CA SER A 93 -3.07 4.65 -14.87
C SER A 93 -2.20 5.89 -15.07
N GLN A 94 -2.66 7.06 -14.64
CA GLN A 94 -1.95 8.34 -14.71
C GLN A 94 -1.46 8.82 -13.34
N THR A 95 -1.58 8.00 -12.30
CA THR A 95 -1.19 8.36 -10.93
C THR A 95 0.22 7.87 -10.64
N ARG A 96 1.07 8.75 -10.13
CA ARG A 96 2.38 8.34 -9.60
C ARG A 96 2.23 7.89 -8.15
N PRO A 97 3.05 6.97 -7.63
CA PRO A 97 3.11 6.73 -6.21
C PRO A 97 3.49 8.01 -5.45
N HIS A 98 2.90 8.24 -4.29
CA HIS A 98 3.22 9.39 -3.44
C HIS A 98 4.55 9.23 -2.71
N LEU A 99 4.89 7.98 -2.39
CA LEU A 99 6.13 7.58 -1.74
C LEU A 99 6.65 6.31 -2.41
N THR A 100 7.97 6.15 -2.40
CA THR A 100 8.61 4.85 -2.60
C THR A 100 9.50 4.59 -1.38
N VAL A 101 9.28 3.47 -0.72
CA VAL A 101 10.08 3.02 0.43
C VAL A 101 10.93 1.83 -0.02
N ASN A 102 12.25 1.94 0.14
CA ASN A 102 13.12 0.80 -0.11
C ASN A 102 13.10 -0.14 1.09
N PHE A 103 13.07 -1.43 0.82
CA PHE A 103 13.28 -2.48 1.82
C PHE A 103 14.31 -3.49 1.30
N ASP A 104 14.71 -4.45 2.13
CA ASP A 104 15.87 -5.32 1.84
C ASP A 104 15.79 -6.02 0.47
N GLU A 105 14.61 -6.42 0.03
CA GLU A 105 14.40 -7.17 -1.22
C GLU A 105 13.66 -6.38 -2.30
N GLY A 106 13.42 -5.07 -2.12
CA GLY A 106 12.67 -4.36 -3.15
C GLY A 106 12.30 -2.91 -2.89
N PHE A 107 11.34 -2.47 -3.70
CA PHE A 107 10.76 -1.14 -3.71
C PHE A 107 9.27 -1.26 -3.39
N ASP A 108 8.79 -0.46 -2.45
CA ASP A 108 7.39 -0.37 -2.10
C ASP A 108 6.83 0.98 -2.57
N ASP A 109 6.00 0.95 -3.59
CA ASP A 109 5.32 2.12 -4.15
C ASP A 109 3.98 2.34 -3.45
N ILE A 110 3.86 3.44 -2.74
CA ILE A 110 2.69 3.77 -1.92
C ILE A 110 1.84 4.83 -2.61
N TYR A 111 0.57 4.50 -2.87
CA TYR A 111 -0.44 5.37 -3.43
C TYR A 111 -1.38 5.87 -2.34
N LEU A 112 -1.62 7.17 -2.29
CA LEU A 112 -2.58 7.81 -1.38
C LEU A 112 -3.75 8.33 -2.22
N VAL A 113 -4.92 7.74 -2.04
CA VAL A 113 -6.10 8.00 -2.88
C VAL A 113 -7.23 8.50 -2.01
N GLU A 114 -7.84 9.62 -2.40
CA GLU A 114 -9.08 10.10 -1.77
C GLU A 114 -10.28 9.57 -2.57
N ALA A 115 -11.10 8.73 -1.95
CA ALA A 115 -12.29 8.14 -2.55
C ALA A 115 -13.34 7.80 -1.50
N GLU A 116 -14.61 8.06 -1.83
CA GLU A 116 -15.74 7.55 -1.04
C GLU A 116 -16.04 6.12 -1.50
N VAL A 117 -16.04 5.20 -0.55
CA VAL A 117 -16.29 3.77 -0.79
C VAL A 117 -17.40 3.30 0.14
N ASP A 118 -18.46 2.75 -0.44
CA ASP A 118 -19.46 2.02 0.34
C ASP A 118 -18.92 0.61 0.65
N LEU A 119 -18.67 0.33 1.92
CA LEU A 119 -18.12 -0.95 2.36
C LEU A 119 -19.04 -2.14 2.02
N ASN A 120 -20.35 -1.89 1.85
CA ASN A 120 -21.31 -2.94 1.48
C ASN A 120 -21.25 -3.33 0.00
N GLU A 121 -20.65 -2.50 -0.84
CA GLU A 121 -20.45 -2.78 -2.26
C GLU A 121 -19.13 -3.50 -2.55
N LEU A 122 -18.25 -3.61 -1.55
CA LEU A 122 -16.97 -4.31 -1.70
C LEU A 122 -17.16 -5.83 -1.76
N THR A 123 -16.34 -6.46 -2.58
CA THR A 123 -16.24 -7.93 -2.67
C THR A 123 -14.88 -8.35 -2.15
N LEU A 124 -14.84 -8.86 -0.94
CA LEU A 124 -13.59 -9.27 -0.31
C LEU A 124 -13.14 -10.63 -0.85
N GLN A 125 -11.85 -10.73 -1.21
CA GLN A 125 -11.25 -11.99 -1.62
C GLN A 125 -11.06 -12.88 -0.38
N GLU A 126 -11.84 -13.96 -0.30
CA GLU A 126 -11.88 -14.87 0.87
C GLU A 126 -10.51 -15.47 1.24
N SER A 127 -9.57 -15.58 0.29
CA SER A 127 -8.22 -16.09 0.56
C SER A 127 -7.28 -15.05 1.17
N GLU A 128 -7.63 -13.75 1.13
CA GLU A 128 -6.75 -12.66 1.54
C GLU A 128 -7.35 -11.85 2.68
N VAL A 129 -8.59 -11.40 2.54
CA VAL A 129 -9.23 -10.38 3.38
C VAL A 129 -10.43 -10.96 4.11
N GLN A 130 -10.46 -10.83 5.45
CA GLN A 130 -11.62 -11.26 6.24
C GLN A 130 -12.58 -10.11 6.59
N ALA A 131 -12.08 -8.87 6.69
CA ALA A 131 -12.89 -7.71 7.04
C ALA A 131 -12.25 -6.42 6.56
N VAL A 132 -13.07 -5.37 6.42
CA VAL A 132 -12.64 -4.00 6.16
C VAL A 132 -13.38 -3.03 7.06
N LYS A 133 -12.76 -1.91 7.40
CA LYS A 133 -13.39 -0.79 8.12
C LYS A 133 -12.67 0.52 7.85
N TRP A 134 -13.34 1.63 8.14
CA TRP A 134 -12.70 2.93 8.23
C TRP A 134 -12.05 3.11 9.60
N ALA A 135 -10.86 3.72 9.63
CA ALA A 135 -10.15 4.04 10.86
C ALA A 135 -9.40 5.37 10.74
N ASP A 136 -9.44 6.17 11.78
CA ASP A 136 -8.62 7.38 11.88
C ASP A 136 -7.18 7.07 12.29
N GLU A 137 -6.31 8.05 12.16
CA GLU A 137 -4.88 7.95 12.50
C GLU A 137 -4.66 7.44 13.91
N ALA A 138 -5.39 8.01 14.90
CA ALA A 138 -5.22 7.66 16.32
C ALA A 138 -5.58 6.19 16.58
N THR A 139 -6.66 5.72 15.96
CA THR A 139 -7.10 4.32 16.04
C THR A 139 -6.04 3.38 15.47
N ILE A 140 -5.48 3.68 14.30
CA ILE A 140 -4.44 2.83 13.68
C ILE A 140 -3.20 2.78 14.57
N LEU A 141 -2.73 3.93 15.08
CA LEU A 141 -1.59 3.97 15.99
C LEU A 141 -1.83 3.18 17.28
N GLN A 142 -3.05 3.24 17.82
CA GLN A 142 -3.43 2.42 18.96
C GLN A 142 -3.39 0.93 18.64
N MET A 143 -3.91 0.53 17.48
CA MET A 143 -3.91 -0.87 17.02
C MET A 143 -2.49 -1.40 16.82
N ILE A 144 -1.55 -0.58 16.31
CA ILE A 144 -0.12 -0.95 16.22
C ILE A 144 0.45 -1.25 17.62
N ARG A 145 0.21 -0.39 18.60
CA ARG A 145 0.68 -0.56 19.99
C ARG A 145 0.06 -1.76 20.70
N GLN A 146 -1.14 -2.15 20.28
CA GLN A 146 -1.86 -3.33 20.81
C GLN A 146 -1.52 -4.62 20.05
N HIS A 147 -0.64 -4.56 19.04
CA HIS A 147 -0.27 -5.68 18.17
C HIS A 147 -1.47 -6.27 17.38
N GLU A 148 -2.42 -5.43 17.03
CA GLU A 148 -3.58 -5.75 16.19
C GLU A 148 -3.40 -5.34 14.73
N PHE A 149 -2.45 -4.45 14.46
CA PHE A 149 -2.10 -3.92 13.14
C PHE A 149 -0.66 -4.29 12.79
N ILE A 150 -0.36 -4.47 11.49
CA ILE A 150 1.01 -4.71 11.03
C ILE A 150 1.94 -3.64 11.62
N PRO A 151 3.11 -4.03 12.18
CA PRO A 151 3.95 -3.13 12.98
C PRO A 151 4.76 -2.17 12.11
N TYR A 152 4.07 -1.35 11.31
CA TYR A 152 4.73 -0.22 10.64
C TYR A 152 5.42 0.68 11.68
N HIS A 153 6.49 1.33 11.29
CA HIS A 153 7.05 2.39 12.11
C HIS A 153 5.97 3.43 12.40
N GLU A 154 5.69 3.71 13.68
CA GLU A 154 4.58 4.62 14.05
C GLU A 154 4.58 5.94 13.28
N PRO A 155 5.73 6.63 13.02
CA PRO A 155 5.75 7.87 12.24
C PRO A 155 5.28 7.71 10.78
N MET A 156 5.27 6.49 10.24
CA MET A 156 4.77 6.24 8.88
C MET A 156 3.28 6.54 8.77
N ILE A 157 2.48 6.18 9.75
CA ILE A 157 1.03 6.38 9.72
C ILE A 157 0.67 7.88 9.67
N PRO A 158 1.12 8.75 10.58
CA PRO A 158 0.91 10.19 10.46
C PRO A 158 1.41 10.78 9.14
N LEU A 159 2.53 10.26 8.60
CA LEU A 159 3.05 10.72 7.31
C LEU A 159 2.07 10.43 6.18
N LEU A 160 1.51 9.22 6.09
CA LEU A 160 0.52 8.86 5.08
C LEU A 160 -0.73 9.75 5.20
N PHE A 161 -1.23 9.97 6.41
CA PHE A 161 -2.37 10.87 6.66
C PHE A 161 -2.06 12.32 6.29
N ALA A 162 -0.86 12.82 6.60
CA ALA A 162 -0.46 14.20 6.31
C ALA A 162 -0.27 14.45 4.81
N MET A 163 0.18 13.44 4.06
CA MET A 163 0.46 13.55 2.63
C MET A 163 -0.76 13.30 1.74
N ARG A 164 -1.88 12.78 2.27
CA ARG A 164 -3.08 12.57 1.46
C ARG A 164 -3.55 13.87 0.80
N GLY A 165 -3.92 13.79 -0.47
CA GLY A 165 -4.36 14.97 -1.23
C GLY A 165 -3.28 16.02 -1.49
N GLN A 166 -2.00 15.68 -1.27
CA GLN A 166 -0.86 16.57 -1.51
C GLN A 166 0.30 15.82 -2.16
N TRP A 167 1.12 16.55 -2.90
CA TRP A 167 2.33 16.03 -3.52
C TRP A 167 3.58 16.66 -2.89
N GLY A 168 4.61 15.83 -2.69
CA GLY A 168 5.89 16.25 -2.14
C GLY A 168 5.92 16.32 -0.60
N GLY A 169 7.13 16.47 -0.07
CA GLY A 169 7.39 16.47 1.37
C GLY A 169 7.18 17.81 2.09
N ILE A 170 6.79 18.87 1.38
CA ILE A 170 6.63 20.21 1.93
C ILE A 170 5.14 20.54 2.04
N ASN A 171 4.69 20.87 3.26
CA ASN A 171 3.33 21.31 3.49
C ASN A 171 3.17 22.79 3.11
N HIS A 172 2.86 23.07 1.86
CA HIS A 172 2.65 24.42 1.35
C HIS A 172 1.44 25.14 1.96
N LYS A 173 0.46 24.40 2.53
CA LYS A 173 -0.69 24.99 3.23
C LYS A 173 -0.32 25.55 4.60
N ALA A 174 0.74 25.03 5.23
CA ALA A 174 1.27 25.49 6.50
C ALA A 174 2.37 26.57 6.33
N ALA A 175 2.79 26.90 5.10
CA ALA A 175 3.77 27.94 4.89
C ALA A 175 3.21 29.31 5.32
N VAL A 176 3.82 29.91 6.34
CA VAL A 176 3.50 31.28 6.75
C VAL A 176 3.85 32.19 5.58
N LYS A 177 2.90 33.00 5.10
CA LYS A 177 3.20 34.10 4.18
C LYS A 177 4.13 35.04 4.94
N VAL A 178 5.41 35.02 4.60
CA VAL A 178 6.31 36.11 5.00
C VAL A 178 5.90 37.29 4.13
N ASP A 179 5.15 38.22 4.70
CA ASP A 179 4.84 39.48 4.04
C ASP A 179 6.17 40.19 3.82
N SER A 180 6.49 40.39 2.55
CA SER A 180 7.65 41.15 2.07
C SER A 180 7.40 42.65 2.11
#